data_c7faecf69f8fd70d31dbe5e77d3b22bd
#
_entry.id   c7faecf69f8fd70d31dbe5e77d3b22bd
#
_cell.length_a   1.000
_cell.length_b   1.000
_cell.length_c   1.000
_cell.angle_alpha   90.00
_cell.angle_beta   90.00
_cell.angle_gamma   90.00
#
_symmetry.space_group_name_H-M   'P 1'
#
loop_
_entity.id
_entity.type
_entity.pdbx_description
1 polymer ?
#
loop_
_entity_poly.entity_id
_entity_poly.type
_entity_poly.pdbx_seq_one_letter_code
_entity_poly.pdbx_strand_id
1 'polypeptide(L)'
;MFWDNIFGSKLPSVDYCEKATSGIIARPEYFISNLSYILVGIYLLTRKDKFGKILGVISLIVGSFSAIYDASFRFNAQLLDLSAMFLLIIFLLLYNLLKLKVTSIRNLFILGASLQAIYFIGISLLEGQSGRILFGLGVLGILFTEYLFWRKKVVLNYKVFILAFFIFI
;
A
#
# COMPACT_ATOMS: atom_id res chain seq x y z
N MET A 1 11.34 -10.49 -23.94
CA MET A 1 10.65 -11.37 -22.96
C MET A 1 9.19 -10.94 -22.83
N PHE A 2 8.28 -11.80 -22.34
CA PHE A 2 6.82 -11.49 -22.23
C PHE A 2 6.57 -10.15 -21.47
N TRP A 3 7.17 -9.99 -20.31
CA TRP A 3 6.99 -8.81 -19.47
C TRP A 3 7.59 -7.52 -20.04
N ASP A 4 8.63 -7.61 -20.88
CA ASP A 4 9.25 -6.43 -21.49
C ASP A 4 8.30 -5.72 -22.45
N ASN A 5 7.45 -6.48 -23.13
CA ASN A 5 6.45 -5.92 -24.04
C ASN A 5 5.33 -5.17 -23.31
N ILE A 6 5.08 -5.50 -22.02
CA ILE A 6 4.00 -4.91 -21.23
C ILE A 6 4.51 -3.75 -20.36
N PHE A 7 5.64 -3.97 -19.66
CA PHE A 7 6.15 -3.04 -18.64
C PHE A 7 7.48 -2.38 -19.02
N GLY A 8 7.99 -2.64 -20.24
CA GLY A 8 9.30 -2.16 -20.69
C GLY A 8 10.45 -2.98 -20.09
N SER A 9 11.66 -2.77 -20.61
CA SER A 9 12.87 -3.53 -20.25
C SER A 9 13.64 -2.97 -19.05
N LYS A 10 13.25 -1.78 -18.54
CA LYS A 10 13.93 -1.14 -17.40
C LYS A 10 13.78 -1.96 -16.15
N LEU A 11 14.91 -2.28 -15.50
CA LEU A 11 14.93 -2.98 -14.22
C LEU A 11 14.46 -2.05 -13.07
N PRO A 12 13.94 -2.62 -11.97
CA PRO A 12 13.51 -1.84 -10.82
C PRO A 12 14.69 -1.10 -10.18
N SER A 13 14.37 0.01 -9.52
CA SER A 13 15.35 0.85 -8.82
C SER A 13 15.74 0.33 -7.43
N VAL A 14 15.11 -0.75 -6.97
CA VAL A 14 15.27 -1.32 -5.63
C VAL A 14 15.53 -2.80 -5.74
N ASP A 15 16.66 -3.24 -5.18
CA ASP A 15 16.96 -4.65 -4.98
C ASP A 15 16.44 -5.14 -3.63
N TYR A 16 15.88 -6.34 -3.63
CA TYR A 16 15.41 -7.06 -2.46
C TYR A 16 16.26 -8.31 -2.23
N CYS A 17 16.08 -8.96 -1.07
CA CYS A 17 16.86 -10.13 -0.69
C CYS A 17 16.67 -11.34 -1.62
N GLU A 18 15.45 -11.52 -2.18
CA GLU A 18 15.19 -12.60 -3.14
C GLU A 18 15.76 -12.23 -4.51
N LYS A 19 16.65 -13.07 -5.02
CA LYS A 19 17.23 -12.90 -6.36
C LYS A 19 16.21 -13.23 -7.45
N ALA A 20 16.11 -12.37 -8.45
CA ALA A 20 15.24 -12.61 -9.60
C ALA A 20 15.70 -13.85 -10.38
N THR A 21 14.77 -14.73 -10.70
CA THR A 21 14.97 -15.90 -11.54
C THR A 21 14.69 -15.58 -13.01
N SER A 22 15.15 -16.44 -13.93
CA SER A 22 14.85 -16.31 -15.37
C SER A 22 13.48 -16.88 -15.77
N GLY A 23 12.66 -17.31 -14.80
CA GLY A 23 11.34 -17.87 -15.03
C GLY A 23 10.28 -16.85 -15.43
N ILE A 24 9.05 -17.30 -15.69
CA ILE A 24 7.87 -16.46 -15.93
C ILE A 24 7.57 -15.58 -14.71
N ILE A 25 7.77 -16.12 -13.52
CA ILE A 25 7.69 -15.40 -12.24
C ILE A 25 9.11 -15.15 -11.78
N ALA A 26 9.52 -13.89 -11.75
CA ALA A 26 10.89 -13.52 -11.41
C ALA A 26 11.22 -13.78 -9.92
N ARG A 27 10.26 -13.56 -9.02
CA ARG A 27 10.43 -13.75 -7.57
C ARG A 27 9.25 -14.54 -6.99
N PRO A 28 9.31 -15.88 -7.03
CA PRO A 28 8.17 -16.74 -6.69
C PRO A 28 7.78 -16.68 -5.20
N GLU A 29 8.74 -16.52 -4.29
CA GLU A 29 8.45 -16.46 -2.85
C GLU A 29 7.66 -15.19 -2.49
N TYR A 30 8.09 -14.03 -2.96
CA TYR A 30 7.35 -12.77 -2.79
C TYR A 30 6.01 -12.79 -3.52
N PHE A 31 5.95 -13.34 -4.74
CA PHE A 31 4.70 -13.50 -5.47
C PHE A 31 3.66 -14.28 -4.66
N ILE A 32 4.06 -15.41 -4.04
CA ILE A 32 3.17 -16.22 -3.20
C ILE A 32 2.75 -15.44 -1.95
N SER A 33 3.67 -14.74 -1.29
CA SER A 33 3.35 -13.95 -0.10
C SER A 33 2.30 -12.87 -0.39
N ASN A 34 2.33 -12.25 -1.57
CA ASN A 34 1.36 -11.24 -1.98
C ASN A 34 -0.07 -11.78 -2.17
N LEU A 35 -0.24 -13.09 -2.36
CA LEU A 35 -1.57 -13.70 -2.39
C LEU A 35 -2.30 -13.54 -1.04
N SER A 36 -1.59 -13.36 0.06
CA SER A 36 -2.18 -13.08 1.36
C SER A 36 -3.02 -11.78 1.35
N TYR A 37 -2.55 -10.73 0.68
CA TYR A 37 -3.31 -9.48 0.51
C TYR A 37 -4.59 -9.70 -0.29
N ILE A 38 -4.55 -10.56 -1.31
CA ILE A 38 -5.72 -10.91 -2.12
C ILE A 38 -6.73 -11.67 -1.26
N LEU A 39 -6.30 -12.66 -0.49
CA LEU A 39 -7.17 -13.43 0.40
C LEU A 39 -7.82 -12.53 1.48
N VAL A 40 -7.03 -11.66 2.10
CA VAL A 40 -7.53 -10.68 3.06
C VAL A 40 -8.51 -9.72 2.38
N GLY A 41 -8.21 -9.26 1.18
CA GLY A 41 -9.10 -8.40 0.39
C GLY A 41 -10.46 -9.07 0.12
N ILE A 42 -10.47 -10.32 -0.35
CA ILE A 42 -11.69 -11.10 -0.57
C ILE A 42 -12.48 -11.25 0.74
N TYR A 43 -11.82 -11.61 1.83
CA TYR A 43 -12.45 -11.72 3.15
C TYR A 43 -13.09 -10.41 3.58
N LEU A 44 -12.40 -9.28 3.43
CA LEU A 44 -12.91 -7.96 3.82
C LEU A 44 -14.12 -7.53 2.99
N LEU A 45 -14.22 -7.94 1.72
CA LEU A 45 -15.39 -7.68 0.89
C LEU A 45 -16.67 -8.37 1.41
N THR A 46 -16.55 -9.47 2.17
CA THR A 46 -17.70 -10.13 2.81
C THR A 46 -18.25 -9.35 4.02
N ARG A 47 -17.49 -8.37 4.53
CA ARG A 47 -17.92 -7.54 5.68
C ARG A 47 -19.11 -6.66 5.28
N LYS A 48 -19.99 -6.40 6.24
CA LYS A 48 -21.18 -5.55 6.04
C LYS A 48 -20.83 -4.05 6.09
N ASP A 49 -19.77 -3.68 6.79
CA ASP A 49 -19.36 -2.31 6.99
C ASP A 49 -18.67 -1.71 5.74
N LYS A 50 -18.97 -0.46 5.44
CA LYS A 50 -18.41 0.24 4.27
C LYS A 50 -16.89 0.36 4.33
N PHE A 51 -16.34 0.60 5.52
CA PHE A 51 -14.90 0.70 5.70
C PHE A 51 -14.19 -0.61 5.32
N GLY A 52 -14.66 -1.75 5.84
CA GLY A 52 -14.10 -3.06 5.51
C GLY A 52 -14.16 -3.35 4.02
N LYS A 53 -15.26 -2.99 3.33
CA LYS A 53 -15.36 -3.18 1.87
C LYS A 53 -14.35 -2.34 1.09
N ILE A 54 -14.18 -1.05 1.44
CA ILE A 54 -13.21 -0.19 0.77
C ILE A 54 -11.80 -0.71 1.02
N LEU A 55 -11.48 -1.06 2.27
CA LEU A 55 -10.19 -1.65 2.63
C LEU A 55 -9.95 -2.97 1.86
N GLY A 56 -11.01 -3.78 1.68
CA GLY A 56 -10.97 -5.00 0.87
C GLY A 56 -10.58 -4.73 -0.59
N VAL A 57 -11.21 -3.73 -1.22
CA VAL A 57 -10.84 -3.32 -2.59
C VAL A 57 -9.39 -2.85 -2.67
N ILE A 58 -8.96 -2.01 -1.72
CA ILE A 58 -7.58 -1.52 -1.67
C ILE A 58 -6.59 -2.69 -1.49
N SER A 59 -6.89 -3.64 -0.60
CA SER A 59 -6.05 -4.83 -0.38
C SER A 59 -5.93 -5.68 -1.65
N LEU A 60 -7.01 -5.83 -2.43
CA LEU A 60 -6.96 -6.51 -3.72
C LEU A 60 -6.06 -5.78 -4.72
N ILE A 61 -6.14 -4.45 -4.78
CA ILE A 61 -5.29 -3.62 -5.66
C ILE A 61 -3.82 -3.79 -5.25
N VAL A 62 -3.51 -3.68 -3.95
CA VAL A 62 -2.15 -3.88 -3.43
C VAL A 62 -1.64 -5.27 -3.80
N GLY A 63 -2.37 -6.32 -3.41
CA GLY A 63 -1.94 -7.70 -3.68
C GLY A 63 -1.75 -8.00 -5.16
N SER A 64 -2.62 -7.48 -6.04
CA SER A 64 -2.51 -7.68 -7.48
C SER A 64 -1.30 -6.95 -8.08
N PHE A 65 -1.06 -5.69 -7.73
CA PHE A 65 0.06 -4.94 -8.27
C PHE A 65 1.40 -5.40 -7.72
N SER A 66 1.45 -5.77 -6.43
CA SER A 66 2.64 -6.39 -5.84
C SER A 66 2.95 -7.74 -6.50
N ALA A 67 1.95 -8.59 -6.73
CA ALA A 67 2.15 -9.85 -7.43
C ALA A 67 2.62 -9.65 -8.88
N ILE A 68 2.06 -8.68 -9.62
CA ILE A 68 2.50 -8.32 -10.98
C ILE A 68 3.95 -7.81 -10.95
N TYR A 69 4.32 -7.00 -9.97
CA TYR A 69 5.69 -6.54 -9.81
C TYR A 69 6.65 -7.70 -9.55
N ASP A 70 6.33 -8.60 -8.64
CA ASP A 70 7.18 -9.75 -8.33
C ASP A 70 7.26 -10.77 -9.46
N ALA A 71 6.20 -10.89 -10.26
CA ALA A 71 6.23 -11.73 -11.45
C ALA A 71 7.10 -11.10 -12.56
N SER A 72 6.96 -9.80 -12.81
CA SER A 72 7.61 -9.12 -13.93
C SER A 72 9.02 -8.65 -13.63
N PHE A 73 9.28 -8.22 -12.41
CA PHE A 73 10.50 -7.55 -11.96
C PHE A 73 10.91 -6.40 -12.90
N ARG A 74 9.95 -5.49 -13.17
CA ARG A 74 10.13 -4.34 -14.06
C ARG A 74 9.81 -3.03 -13.34
N PHE A 75 10.50 -1.95 -13.77
CA PHE A 75 10.37 -0.63 -13.14
C PHE A 75 8.93 -0.09 -13.19
N ASN A 76 8.23 -0.20 -14.32
CA ASN A 76 6.86 0.31 -14.42
C ASN A 76 5.88 -0.49 -13.53
N ALA A 77 6.09 -1.79 -13.37
CA ALA A 77 5.32 -2.59 -12.42
C ALA A 77 5.64 -2.20 -10.96
N GLN A 78 6.91 -1.88 -10.65
CA GLN A 78 7.32 -1.33 -9.36
C GLN A 78 6.60 -0.02 -9.03
N LEU A 79 6.44 0.89 -10.00
CA LEU A 79 5.69 2.14 -9.79
C LEU A 79 4.23 1.88 -9.41
N LEU A 80 3.59 0.90 -10.06
CA LEU A 80 2.21 0.51 -9.73
C LEU A 80 2.10 -0.07 -8.32
N ASP A 81 3.02 -0.97 -7.96
CA ASP A 81 3.09 -1.57 -6.64
C ASP A 81 3.27 -0.51 -5.54
N LEU A 82 4.28 0.34 -5.66
CA LEU A 82 4.53 1.41 -4.71
C LEU A 82 3.34 2.37 -4.60
N SER A 83 2.69 2.68 -5.72
CA SER A 83 1.49 3.54 -5.72
C SER A 83 0.32 2.89 -5.00
N ALA A 84 0.13 1.58 -5.15
CA ALA A 84 -0.93 0.84 -4.46
C ALA A 84 -0.68 0.77 -2.95
N MET A 85 0.56 0.51 -2.55
CA MET A 85 0.95 0.52 -1.13
C MET A 85 0.72 1.90 -0.49
N PHE A 86 1.05 2.99 -1.22
CA PHE A 86 0.81 4.34 -0.73
C PHE A 86 -0.67 4.70 -0.67
N LEU A 87 -1.48 4.18 -1.60
CA LEU A 87 -2.94 4.31 -1.54
C LEU A 87 -3.53 3.73 -0.25
N LEU A 88 -3.01 2.59 0.21
CA LEU A 88 -3.41 2.01 1.49
C LEU A 88 -3.07 2.94 2.66
N ILE A 89 -1.88 3.51 2.68
CA ILE A 89 -1.43 4.46 3.71
C ILE A 89 -2.34 5.70 3.73
N ILE A 90 -2.58 6.30 2.55
CA ILE A 90 -3.46 7.47 2.44
C ILE A 90 -4.85 7.13 2.97
N PHE A 91 -5.42 6.00 2.56
CA PHE A 91 -6.75 5.60 3.00
C PHE A 91 -6.84 5.50 4.53
N LEU A 92 -5.87 4.85 5.18
CA LEU A 92 -5.84 4.73 6.64
C LEU A 92 -5.68 6.10 7.32
N LEU A 93 -4.80 6.94 6.80
CA LEU A 93 -4.59 8.30 7.31
C LEU A 93 -5.87 9.14 7.22
N LEU A 94 -6.51 9.15 6.05
CA LEU A 94 -7.75 9.90 5.83
C LEU A 94 -8.90 9.38 6.68
N TYR A 95 -9.01 8.07 6.86
CA TYR A 95 -10.00 7.47 7.73
C TYR A 95 -9.79 7.91 9.19
N ASN A 96 -8.55 7.96 9.65
CA ASN A 96 -8.22 8.45 10.97
C ASN A 96 -8.58 9.94 11.14
N LEU A 97 -8.25 10.78 10.16
CA LEU A 97 -8.61 12.20 10.15
C LEU A 97 -10.14 12.41 10.13
N LEU A 98 -10.87 11.59 9.40
CA LEU A 98 -12.33 11.61 9.39
C LEU A 98 -12.91 11.28 10.77
N LYS A 99 -12.39 10.25 11.43
CA LYS A 99 -12.81 9.89 12.81
C LYS A 99 -12.46 10.96 13.84
N LEU A 100 -11.34 11.65 13.66
CA LEU A 100 -10.96 12.78 14.49
C LEU A 100 -11.80 14.05 14.23
N LYS A 101 -12.68 14.02 13.23
CA LYS A 101 -13.53 15.15 12.78
C LYS A 101 -12.71 16.43 12.46
N VAL A 102 -11.52 16.24 11.89
CA VAL A 102 -10.62 17.35 11.57
C VAL A 102 -11.15 18.17 10.39
N THR A 103 -11.81 17.49 9.42
CA THR A 103 -12.28 18.15 8.20
C THR A 103 -13.42 17.36 7.53
N SER A 104 -14.02 17.94 6.48
CA SER A 104 -15.11 17.32 5.74
C SER A 104 -14.63 16.19 4.82
N ILE A 105 -15.53 15.27 4.50
CA ILE A 105 -15.24 14.13 3.61
C ILE A 105 -14.79 14.59 2.22
N ARG A 106 -15.36 15.69 1.70
CA ARG A 106 -14.96 16.26 0.41
C ARG A 106 -13.51 16.73 0.39
N ASN A 107 -13.11 17.45 1.44
CA ASN A 107 -11.73 17.95 1.56
C ASN A 107 -10.75 16.81 1.75
N LEU A 108 -11.14 15.75 2.48
CA LEU A 108 -10.30 14.54 2.63
C LEU A 108 -10.10 13.82 1.29
N PHE A 109 -11.15 13.75 0.46
CA PHE A 109 -11.02 13.15 -0.87
C PHE A 109 -10.04 13.94 -1.75
N ILE A 110 -10.17 15.26 -1.78
CA ILE A 110 -9.25 16.15 -2.52
C ILE A 110 -7.81 15.97 -2.00
N LEU A 111 -7.63 16.00 -0.68
CA LEU A 111 -6.32 15.81 -0.05
C LEU A 111 -5.72 14.45 -0.43
N GLY A 112 -6.50 13.37 -0.36
CA GLY A 112 -6.04 12.03 -0.73
C GLY A 112 -5.64 11.92 -2.19
N ALA A 113 -6.46 12.44 -3.10
CA ALA A 113 -6.16 12.45 -4.53
C ALA A 113 -4.89 13.27 -4.84
N SER A 114 -4.73 14.43 -4.19
CA SER A 114 -3.53 15.27 -4.33
C SER A 114 -2.27 14.58 -3.81
N LEU A 115 -2.33 13.95 -2.63
CA LEU A 115 -1.20 13.21 -2.05
C LEU A 115 -0.81 12.02 -2.94
N GLN A 116 -1.78 11.29 -3.47
CA GLN A 116 -1.53 10.16 -4.39
C GLN A 116 -0.87 10.63 -5.68
N ALA A 117 -1.35 11.74 -6.26
CA ALA A 117 -0.77 12.31 -7.48
C ALA A 117 0.67 12.80 -7.24
N ILE A 118 0.93 13.52 -6.15
CA ILE A 118 2.26 13.99 -5.77
C ILE A 118 3.20 12.79 -5.56
N TYR A 119 2.73 11.74 -4.86
CA TYR A 119 3.53 10.55 -4.65
C TYR A 119 3.89 9.88 -5.97
N PHE A 120 2.90 9.65 -6.85
CA PHE A 120 3.14 9.00 -8.14
C PHE A 120 4.13 9.80 -9.01
N ILE A 121 3.97 11.13 -9.08
CA ILE A 121 4.90 12.00 -9.79
C ILE A 121 6.29 11.92 -9.15
N GLY A 122 6.36 12.00 -7.81
CA GLY A 122 7.62 11.94 -7.07
C GLY A 122 8.41 10.66 -7.32
N ILE A 123 7.77 9.48 -7.26
CA ILE A 123 8.45 8.20 -7.52
C ILE A 123 8.82 8.01 -8.99
N SER A 124 8.08 8.64 -9.91
CA SER A 124 8.37 8.56 -11.35
C SER A 124 9.56 9.43 -11.75
N LEU A 125 9.72 10.60 -11.12
CA LEU A 125 10.76 11.58 -11.45
C LEU A 125 12.03 11.40 -10.62
N LEU A 126 11.89 11.06 -9.33
CA LEU A 126 12.98 10.98 -8.36
C LEU A 126 13.35 9.51 -8.11
N GLU A 127 13.88 8.83 -9.07
CA GLU A 127 14.27 7.43 -8.98
C GLU A 127 15.05 7.09 -7.69
N GLY A 128 14.82 5.91 -7.12
CA GLY A 128 15.59 5.38 -6.00
C GLY A 128 14.93 5.53 -4.63
N GLN A 129 15.57 6.21 -3.66
CA GLN A 129 15.14 6.18 -2.25
C GLN A 129 13.96 7.10 -1.91
N SER A 130 13.58 8.03 -2.78
CA SER A 130 12.52 9.01 -2.52
C SER A 130 11.16 8.36 -2.21
N GLY A 131 10.80 7.29 -2.92
CA GLY A 131 9.57 6.55 -2.65
C GLY A 131 9.53 5.95 -1.25
N ARG A 132 10.66 5.44 -0.74
CA ARG A 132 10.76 4.89 0.61
C ARG A 132 10.63 5.96 1.68
N ILE A 133 11.22 7.14 1.47
CA ILE A 133 11.14 8.26 2.41
C ILE A 133 9.69 8.74 2.49
N LEU A 134 9.03 8.94 1.36
CA LEU A 134 7.61 9.36 1.32
C LEU A 134 6.69 8.32 1.97
N PHE A 135 6.95 7.03 1.72
CA PHE A 135 6.24 5.94 2.37
C PHE A 135 6.44 5.99 3.90
N GLY A 136 7.67 6.13 4.36
CA GLY A 136 8.00 6.26 5.79
C GLY A 136 7.30 7.46 6.45
N LEU A 137 7.25 8.62 5.78
CA LEU A 137 6.51 9.78 6.26
C LEU A 137 5.00 9.50 6.37
N GLY A 138 4.43 8.75 5.42
CA GLY A 138 3.04 8.33 5.49
C GLY A 138 2.77 7.43 6.70
N VAL A 139 3.64 6.45 6.96
CA VAL A 139 3.55 5.59 8.16
C VAL A 139 3.64 6.41 9.44
N LEU A 140 4.58 7.36 9.53
CA LEU A 140 4.69 8.27 10.67
C LEU A 140 3.42 9.09 10.86
N GLY A 141 2.77 9.53 9.77
CA GLY A 141 1.47 10.21 9.82
C GLY A 141 0.38 9.33 10.43
N ILE A 142 0.32 8.04 10.07
CA ILE A 142 -0.63 7.10 10.68
C ILE A 142 -0.34 6.94 12.18
N LEU A 143 0.91 6.69 12.55
CA LEU A 143 1.30 6.55 13.97
C LEU A 143 0.96 7.81 14.78
N PHE A 144 1.17 8.99 14.21
CA PHE A 144 0.80 10.25 14.86
C PHE A 144 -0.72 10.37 15.06
N THR A 145 -1.53 10.00 14.07
CA THR A 145 -3.00 10.01 14.23
C THR A 145 -3.48 8.98 15.25
N GLU A 146 -2.85 7.81 15.32
CA GLU A 146 -3.12 6.81 16.36
C GLU A 146 -2.77 7.34 17.76
N TYR A 147 -1.64 8.03 17.90
CA TYR A 147 -1.28 8.71 19.15
C TYR A 147 -2.34 9.75 19.56
N LEU A 148 -2.89 10.52 18.62
CA LEU A 148 -3.96 11.47 18.89
C LEU A 148 -5.26 10.76 19.37
N PHE A 149 -5.60 9.60 18.81
CA PHE A 149 -6.71 8.77 19.28
C PHE A 149 -6.50 8.33 20.73
N TRP A 150 -5.29 7.85 21.03
CA TRP A 150 -4.94 7.45 22.37
C TRP A 150 -5.10 8.60 23.37
N ARG A 151 -4.58 9.80 23.04
CA ARG A 151 -4.77 11.00 23.89
C ARG A 151 -6.23 11.38 24.08
N LYS A 152 -7.07 11.25 23.05
CA LYS A 152 -8.50 11.57 23.10
C LYS A 152 -9.32 10.44 23.74
N LYS A 153 -8.70 9.38 24.26
CA LYS A 153 -9.36 8.21 24.85
C LYS A 153 -10.44 7.59 23.94
N VAL A 154 -10.27 7.69 22.63
CA VAL A 154 -11.12 6.98 21.67
C VAL A 154 -10.84 5.50 21.83
N VAL A 155 -11.88 4.72 22.11
CA VAL A 155 -11.75 3.27 22.32
C VAL A 155 -11.34 2.60 21.01
N LEU A 156 -10.09 2.21 20.91
CA LEU A 156 -9.55 1.40 19.84
C LEU A 156 -9.38 -0.04 20.34
N ASN A 157 -9.70 -1.00 19.48
CA ASN A 157 -9.44 -2.40 19.81
C ASN A 157 -7.95 -2.73 19.57
N TYR A 158 -7.10 -2.30 20.50
CA TYR A 158 -5.64 -2.51 20.40
C TYR A 158 -5.23 -3.98 20.25
N LYS A 159 -6.07 -4.93 20.69
CA LYS A 159 -5.77 -6.36 20.53
C LYS A 159 -5.67 -6.75 19.05
N VAL A 160 -6.57 -6.22 18.21
CA VAL A 160 -6.53 -6.48 16.76
C VAL A 160 -5.33 -5.82 16.12
N PHE A 161 -4.97 -4.60 16.55
CA PHE A 161 -3.80 -3.88 16.04
C PHE A 161 -2.50 -4.62 16.41
N ILE A 162 -2.35 -5.03 17.66
CA ILE A 162 -1.19 -5.79 18.13
C ILE A 162 -1.08 -7.12 17.39
N LEU A 163 -2.21 -7.83 17.22
CA LEU A 163 -2.22 -9.09 16.48
C LEU A 163 -1.78 -8.89 15.02
N ALA A 164 -2.31 -7.86 14.35
CA ALA A 164 -1.92 -7.52 12.99
C ALA A 164 -0.42 -7.20 12.91
N PHE A 165 0.12 -6.40 13.84
CA PHE A 165 1.54 -6.07 13.88
C PHE A 165 2.43 -7.31 14.00
N PHE A 166 2.07 -8.29 14.86
CA PHE A 166 2.82 -9.53 15.00
C PHE A 166 2.68 -10.49 13.82
N ILE A 167 1.64 -10.38 13.00
CA ILE A 167 1.48 -11.19 11.78
C ILE A 167 2.34 -10.62 10.63
N PHE A 168 2.60 -9.30 10.63
CA PHE A 168 3.34 -8.61 9.57
C PHE A 168 4.84 -8.40 9.85
N ILE A 169 5.35 -8.81 11.00
CA ILE A 169 6.77 -8.91 11.30
C ILE A 169 7.25 -10.36 11.12
#